data_acc345f59e304c4466c7b956dfdffb0c
#
_entry.id   acc345f59e304c4466c7b956dfdffb0c
#
_cell.length_a   1.000
_cell.length_b   1.000
_cell.length_c   1.000
_cell.angle_alpha   90.00
_cell.angle_beta   90.00
_cell.angle_gamma   90.00
#
_symmetry.space_group_name_H-M   'P 1'
#
loop_
_entity.id
_entity.type
_entity.pdbx_description
1 polymer ?
#
loop_
_entity_poly.entity_id
_entity_poly.type
_entity_poly.pdbx_seq_one_letter_code
_entity_poly.pdbx_strand_id
1 'polypeptide(L)'
;MQDLLIIGGGINGVGIARDASGRGLKVTLIEKGDLASKTSSWSTKLIHGGIRYLENYEFRLVRESLKEREVIRKIAPHITKPIRFVLPHVPSLRPTWLIRLGLILYDWMGGFISFPKSKVVNLGTDYNENPIKSNFITGYEYSDLFVDDARLVLLNAQDAISRGAKICTNSKVQKVVRKKNYWEVFLSNGEVLQSKVIINASGPYVLDVLKNIIGIESKKKIRHVQGSHIITEKLYVGEQAYILQLSDKRIIFLIPYLDKFTLIGTTDHEVKTYDNPEITDIEKNYLIKSVNKFIKKEITEDDIIWTYSGVRPLVEDLNENASKITRAVSYTHLTLPTSKI
;
A
#
# COMPACT_ATOMS: atom_id res chain seq x y z
N MET A 1 0.07 25.38 -22.50
CA MET A 1 0.69 25.34 -21.15
C MET A 1 -0.27 24.61 -20.21
N GLN A 2 0.22 23.66 -19.41
CA GLN A 2 -0.54 22.93 -18.41
C GLN A 2 -0.60 23.72 -17.10
N ASP A 3 -1.66 23.55 -16.31
CA ASP A 3 -1.67 24.04 -14.93
C ASP A 3 -0.83 23.14 -14.04
N LEU A 4 -0.91 21.81 -14.27
CA LEU A 4 -0.23 20.80 -13.47
C LEU A 4 0.37 19.71 -14.37
N LEU A 5 1.62 19.37 -14.14
CA LEU A 5 2.28 18.20 -14.70
C LEU A 5 2.69 17.26 -13.57
N ILE A 6 2.34 15.98 -13.68
CA ILE A 6 2.60 14.95 -12.67
C ILE A 6 3.58 13.94 -13.25
N ILE A 7 4.64 13.61 -12.52
CA ILE A 7 5.62 12.59 -12.87
C ILE A 7 5.34 11.35 -12.00
N GLY A 8 4.91 10.26 -12.63
CA GLY A 8 4.64 8.98 -12.01
C GLY A 8 3.18 8.54 -12.07
N GLY A 9 2.93 7.36 -12.63
CA GLY A 9 1.61 6.75 -12.88
C GLY A 9 1.18 5.72 -11.83
N GLY A 10 1.68 5.81 -10.60
CA GLY A 10 1.20 5.05 -9.45
C GLY A 10 -0.05 5.69 -8.83
N ILE A 11 -0.59 5.06 -7.76
CA ILE A 11 -1.84 5.47 -7.12
C ILE A 11 -1.85 6.95 -6.69
N ASN A 12 -0.73 7.48 -6.20
CA ASN A 12 -0.63 8.89 -5.80
C ASN A 12 -0.73 9.81 -7.01
N GLY A 13 0.00 9.51 -8.10
CA GLY A 13 -0.01 10.34 -9.30
C GLY A 13 -1.39 10.39 -9.97
N VAL A 14 -2.02 9.24 -10.15
CA VAL A 14 -3.37 9.20 -10.78
C VAL A 14 -4.44 9.78 -9.87
N GLY A 15 -4.33 9.61 -8.54
CA GLY A 15 -5.24 10.23 -7.58
C GLY A 15 -5.19 11.76 -7.62
N ILE A 16 -3.97 12.32 -7.69
CA ILE A 16 -3.77 13.77 -7.85
C ILE A 16 -4.29 14.23 -9.23
N ALA A 17 -4.02 13.47 -10.30
CA ALA A 17 -4.53 13.80 -11.63
C ALA A 17 -6.05 13.86 -11.66
N ARG A 18 -6.71 12.89 -11.04
CA ARG A 18 -8.16 12.81 -10.93
C ARG A 18 -8.75 13.99 -10.16
N ASP A 19 -8.22 14.31 -8.99
CA ASP A 19 -8.72 15.42 -8.17
C ASP A 19 -8.50 16.76 -8.88
N ALA A 20 -7.31 17.00 -9.41
CA ALA A 20 -6.98 18.25 -10.09
C ALA A 20 -7.82 18.47 -11.36
N SER A 21 -7.98 17.44 -12.20
CA SER A 21 -8.85 17.54 -13.39
C SER A 21 -10.31 17.73 -13.02
N GLY A 22 -10.78 17.08 -11.94
CA GLY A 22 -12.10 17.29 -11.38
C GLY A 22 -12.37 18.71 -10.88
N ARG A 23 -11.33 19.45 -10.56
CA ARG A 23 -11.36 20.89 -10.22
C ARG A 23 -11.21 21.81 -11.44
N GLY A 24 -11.19 21.27 -12.65
CA GLY A 24 -11.09 22.04 -13.90
C GLY A 24 -9.68 22.46 -14.28
N LEU A 25 -8.63 21.92 -13.64
CA LEU A 25 -7.25 22.22 -14.02
C LEU A 25 -6.84 21.44 -15.28
N LYS A 26 -5.97 22.04 -16.11
CA LYS A 26 -5.33 21.36 -17.24
C LYS A 26 -4.18 20.50 -16.73
N VAL A 27 -4.39 19.18 -16.69
CA VAL A 27 -3.47 18.22 -16.09
C VAL A 27 -2.84 17.33 -17.16
N THR A 28 -1.54 17.10 -17.06
CA THR A 28 -0.83 16.05 -17.80
C THR A 28 -0.06 15.19 -16.80
N LEU A 29 -0.25 13.87 -16.87
CA LEU A 29 0.52 12.89 -16.13
C LEU A 29 1.45 12.15 -17.09
N ILE A 30 2.71 12.00 -16.70
CA ILE A 30 3.75 11.31 -17.46
C ILE A 30 4.23 10.10 -16.65
N GLU A 31 4.18 8.91 -17.26
CA GLU A 31 4.68 7.67 -16.70
C GLU A 31 5.70 7.02 -17.64
N LYS A 32 6.88 6.66 -17.10
CA LYS A 32 7.98 6.08 -17.91
C LYS A 32 7.67 4.67 -18.46
N GLY A 33 6.83 3.93 -17.76
CA GLY A 33 6.36 2.60 -18.14
C GLY A 33 4.85 2.58 -18.30
N ASP A 34 4.22 1.54 -17.80
CA ASP A 34 2.77 1.42 -17.73
C ASP A 34 2.23 1.87 -16.36
N LEU A 35 0.95 2.23 -16.32
CA LEU A 35 0.28 2.58 -15.07
C LEU A 35 0.33 1.41 -14.08
N ALA A 36 0.47 1.72 -12.81
CA ALA A 36 0.54 0.73 -11.71
C ALA A 36 1.69 -0.29 -11.81
N SER A 37 2.58 -0.22 -12.77
CA SER A 37 3.60 -1.26 -13.07
C SER A 37 4.66 -1.49 -11.98
N LYS A 38 4.63 -0.72 -10.89
CA LYS A 38 5.57 -0.85 -9.75
C LYS A 38 4.79 -1.03 -8.43
N THR A 39 5.19 -0.39 -7.36
CA THR A 39 4.66 -0.56 -5.99
C THR A 39 3.14 -0.61 -5.87
N SER A 40 2.42 0.13 -6.72
CA SER A 40 0.96 0.24 -6.63
C SER A 40 0.18 -1.02 -7.02
N SER A 41 0.77 -1.98 -7.73
CA SER A 41 0.17 -3.29 -8.04
C SER A 41 0.79 -4.43 -7.21
N TRP A 42 1.86 -4.14 -6.47
CA TRP A 42 2.59 -5.11 -5.66
C TRP A 42 2.30 -4.96 -4.16
N SER A 43 1.09 -4.50 -3.82
CA SER A 43 0.62 -4.36 -2.45
C SER A 43 0.06 -5.68 -1.89
N THR A 44 -0.32 -5.69 -0.62
CA THR A 44 -1.08 -6.79 0.00
C THR A 44 -2.55 -6.80 -0.43
N LYS A 45 -2.95 -5.91 -1.34
CA LYS A 45 -4.31 -5.77 -1.91
C LYS A 45 -5.39 -5.49 -0.86
N LEU A 46 -5.02 -4.71 0.15
CA LEU A 46 -5.89 -4.33 1.26
C LEU A 46 -6.01 -2.81 1.39
N ILE A 47 -7.22 -2.36 1.66
CA ILE A 47 -7.51 -1.01 2.15
C ILE A 47 -7.96 -1.18 3.60
N HIS A 48 -7.09 -0.79 4.52
CA HIS A 48 -7.26 -1.07 5.94
C HIS A 48 -6.77 0.08 6.82
N GLY A 49 -7.32 0.17 8.03
CA GLY A 49 -6.90 1.19 8.99
C GLY A 49 -5.55 0.90 9.65
N GLY A 50 -5.04 -0.33 9.50
CA GLY A 50 -3.79 -0.74 10.12
C GLY A 50 -3.89 -0.79 11.65
N ILE A 51 -4.65 -1.75 12.16
CA ILE A 51 -4.89 -1.93 13.62
C ILE A 51 -3.60 -1.90 14.45
N ARG A 52 -2.47 -2.36 13.90
CA ARG A 52 -1.16 -2.33 14.56
C ARG A 52 -0.66 -0.92 14.87
N TYR A 53 -1.09 0.10 14.11
CA TYR A 53 -0.67 1.48 14.35
C TYR A 53 -1.30 2.09 15.61
N LEU A 54 -2.37 1.49 16.14
CA LEU A 54 -2.91 1.87 17.45
C LEU A 54 -1.90 1.67 18.58
N GLU A 55 -1.01 0.68 18.46
CA GLU A 55 0.07 0.43 19.43
C GLU A 55 1.16 1.51 19.41
N ASN A 56 1.29 2.21 18.29
CA ASN A 56 2.20 3.32 18.13
C ASN A 56 1.50 4.67 18.39
N TYR A 57 0.27 4.66 18.92
CA TYR A 57 -0.56 5.85 19.19
C TYR A 57 -0.90 6.68 17.95
N GLU A 58 -0.82 6.11 16.75
CA GLU A 58 -1.12 6.74 15.46
C GLU A 58 -2.64 6.81 15.19
N PHE A 59 -3.42 7.25 16.19
CA PHE A 59 -4.89 7.28 16.13
C PHE A 59 -5.43 8.11 14.97
N ARG A 60 -4.76 9.21 14.64
CA ARG A 60 -5.16 10.06 13.52
C ARG A 60 -5.02 9.31 12.20
N LEU A 61 -3.89 8.68 11.96
CA LEU A 61 -3.62 7.88 10.76
C LEU A 61 -4.66 6.76 10.60
N VAL A 62 -4.93 6.01 11.67
CA VAL A 62 -5.92 4.93 11.66
C VAL A 62 -7.31 5.46 11.31
N ARG A 63 -7.73 6.58 11.94
CA ARG A 63 -9.05 7.17 11.69
C ARG A 63 -9.19 7.68 10.25
N GLU A 64 -8.17 8.36 9.72
CA GLU A 64 -8.16 8.86 8.34
C GLU A 64 -8.21 7.69 7.35
N SER A 65 -7.41 6.64 7.57
CA SER A 65 -7.40 5.44 6.73
C SER A 65 -8.74 4.69 6.73
N LEU A 66 -9.39 4.57 7.89
CA LEU A 66 -10.70 3.94 8.00
C LEU A 66 -11.80 4.75 7.32
N LYS A 67 -11.75 6.08 7.39
CA LYS A 67 -12.67 6.95 6.65
C LYS A 67 -12.49 6.80 5.15
N GLU A 68 -11.24 6.79 4.69
CA GLU A 68 -10.93 6.63 3.27
C GLU A 68 -11.32 5.23 2.76
N ARG A 69 -11.18 4.19 3.57
CA ARG A 69 -11.69 2.85 3.26
C ARG A 69 -13.18 2.86 2.92
N GLU A 70 -14.00 3.61 3.70
CA GLU A 70 -15.42 3.76 3.43
C GLU A 70 -15.70 4.53 2.13
N VAL A 71 -14.91 5.57 1.86
CA VAL A 71 -15.02 6.34 0.60
C VAL A 71 -14.75 5.43 -0.58
N ILE A 72 -13.62 4.71 -0.57
CA ILE A 72 -13.22 3.84 -1.68
C ILE A 72 -14.23 2.70 -1.88
N ARG A 73 -14.75 2.11 -0.81
CA ARG A 73 -15.81 1.09 -0.89
C ARG A 73 -17.06 1.61 -1.60
N LYS A 74 -17.43 2.87 -1.35
CA LYS A 74 -18.62 3.47 -1.98
C LYS A 74 -18.41 3.84 -3.44
N ILE A 75 -17.24 4.37 -3.79
CA ILE A 75 -16.97 4.86 -5.15
C ILE A 75 -16.47 3.76 -6.10
N ALA A 76 -15.92 2.66 -5.56
CA ALA A 76 -15.37 1.56 -6.33
C ALA A 76 -15.83 0.17 -5.82
N PRO A 77 -17.16 -0.06 -5.66
CA PRO A 77 -17.68 -1.31 -5.10
C PRO A 77 -17.40 -2.53 -5.97
N HIS A 78 -17.19 -2.36 -7.26
CA HIS A 78 -16.97 -3.43 -8.24
C HIS A 78 -15.53 -3.98 -8.25
N ILE A 79 -14.60 -3.33 -7.57
CA ILE A 79 -13.21 -3.80 -7.40
C ILE A 79 -12.84 -4.00 -5.93
N THR A 80 -13.78 -3.79 -5.03
CA THR A 80 -13.56 -3.92 -3.60
C THR A 80 -14.48 -4.98 -3.00
N LYS A 81 -13.98 -5.78 -2.06
CA LYS A 81 -14.76 -6.80 -1.35
C LYS A 81 -14.51 -6.66 0.16
N PRO A 82 -15.56 -6.52 0.99
CA PRO A 82 -15.41 -6.66 2.43
C PRO A 82 -14.77 -8.00 2.78
N ILE A 83 -13.79 -8.00 3.66
CA ILE A 83 -13.11 -9.21 4.10
C ILE A 83 -13.07 -9.26 5.63
N ARG A 84 -13.32 -10.44 6.18
CA ARG A 84 -13.19 -10.70 7.61
C ARG A 84 -11.80 -11.21 7.90
N PHE A 85 -11.10 -10.55 8.81
CA PHE A 85 -9.80 -10.98 9.32
C PHE A 85 -9.97 -11.72 10.63
N VAL A 86 -9.31 -12.84 10.74
CA VAL A 86 -9.21 -13.64 11.96
C VAL A 86 -7.79 -13.52 12.50
N LEU A 87 -7.67 -13.04 13.72
CA LEU A 87 -6.42 -12.94 14.47
C LEU A 87 -6.38 -14.06 15.50
N PRO A 88 -5.61 -15.14 15.28
CA PRO A 88 -5.39 -16.17 16.31
C PRO A 88 -4.70 -15.54 17.53
N HIS A 89 -5.24 -15.82 18.73
CA HIS A 89 -4.67 -15.27 19.96
C HIS A 89 -3.39 -16.00 20.35
N VAL A 90 -2.32 -15.22 20.53
CA VAL A 90 -1.04 -15.67 21.06
C VAL A 90 -0.86 -15.06 22.45
N PRO A 91 -1.13 -15.79 23.54
CA PRO A 91 -1.16 -15.24 24.91
C PRO A 91 0.13 -14.54 25.33
N SER A 92 1.27 -15.03 24.85
CA SER A 92 2.60 -14.47 25.18
C SER A 92 2.87 -13.09 24.54
N LEU A 93 2.07 -12.67 23.54
CA LEU A 93 2.28 -11.41 22.86
C LEU A 93 1.43 -10.28 23.48
N ARG A 94 0.15 -10.52 23.69
CA ARG A 94 -0.78 -9.50 24.23
C ARG A 94 -1.93 -10.12 25.01
N PRO A 95 -2.35 -9.49 26.12
CA PRO A 95 -3.51 -9.95 26.87
C PRO A 95 -4.81 -9.69 26.08
N THR A 96 -5.79 -10.59 26.28
CA THR A 96 -7.11 -10.57 25.63
C THR A 96 -7.81 -9.21 25.70
N TRP A 97 -7.81 -8.60 26.90
CA TRP A 97 -8.52 -7.34 27.14
C TRP A 97 -7.96 -6.20 26.27
N LEU A 98 -6.65 -6.16 26.06
CA LEU A 98 -5.99 -5.13 25.26
C LEU A 98 -6.35 -5.27 23.78
N ILE A 99 -6.35 -6.50 23.25
CA ILE A 99 -6.76 -6.77 21.87
C ILE A 99 -8.23 -6.36 21.69
N ARG A 100 -9.11 -6.72 22.61
CA ARG A 100 -10.52 -6.33 22.53
C ARG A 100 -10.73 -4.83 22.56
N LEU A 101 -10.04 -4.14 23.46
CA LEU A 101 -10.11 -2.66 23.53
C LEU A 101 -9.64 -2.04 22.20
N GLY A 102 -8.54 -2.52 21.65
CA GLY A 102 -8.02 -2.04 20.36
C GLY A 102 -9.02 -2.27 19.21
N LEU A 103 -9.68 -3.43 19.17
CA LEU A 103 -10.68 -3.75 18.15
C LEU A 103 -11.97 -2.91 18.30
N ILE A 104 -12.45 -2.70 19.52
CA ILE A 104 -13.59 -1.81 19.78
C ILE A 104 -13.27 -0.38 19.33
N LEU A 105 -12.08 0.10 19.65
CA LEU A 105 -11.62 1.42 19.21
C LEU A 105 -11.51 1.52 17.68
N TYR A 106 -11.01 0.46 17.04
CA TYR A 106 -10.92 0.35 15.58
C TYR A 106 -12.30 0.42 14.92
N ASP A 107 -13.27 -0.35 15.43
CA ASP A 107 -14.65 -0.33 14.95
C ASP A 107 -15.29 1.05 15.14
N TRP A 108 -15.08 1.67 16.31
CA TRP A 108 -15.60 3.00 16.61
C TRP A 108 -15.03 4.07 15.68
N MET A 109 -13.73 4.04 15.41
CA MET A 109 -13.09 4.97 14.46
C MET A 109 -13.56 4.75 13.02
N GLY A 110 -13.93 3.51 12.66
CA GLY A 110 -14.51 3.14 11.38
C GLY A 110 -15.98 3.53 11.20
N GLY A 111 -16.65 4.01 12.26
CA GLY A 111 -18.01 4.55 12.22
C GLY A 111 -19.14 3.53 12.36
N PHE A 112 -18.89 2.25 12.63
CA PHE A 112 -19.85 1.15 12.87
C PHE A 112 -20.91 0.86 11.79
N ILE A 113 -20.89 1.57 10.65
CA ILE A 113 -22.05 1.63 9.76
C ILE A 113 -21.99 0.57 8.66
N SER A 114 -20.83 0.24 8.16
CA SER A 114 -20.68 -0.47 6.88
C SER A 114 -20.15 -1.90 7.01
N PHE A 115 -19.53 -2.23 8.14
CA PHE A 115 -18.91 -3.53 8.36
C PHE A 115 -19.43 -4.17 9.65
N PRO A 116 -19.51 -5.53 9.70
CA PRO A 116 -19.81 -6.23 10.94
C PRO A 116 -18.78 -5.89 12.02
N LYS A 117 -19.25 -5.70 13.25
CA LYS A 117 -18.41 -5.43 14.42
C LYS A 117 -17.40 -6.56 14.67
N SER A 118 -16.31 -6.21 15.32
CA SER A 118 -15.35 -7.18 15.82
C SER A 118 -15.98 -8.07 16.90
N LYS A 119 -15.57 -9.33 16.93
CA LYS A 119 -16.02 -10.31 17.91
C LYS A 119 -14.90 -11.28 18.30
N VAL A 120 -15.06 -11.92 19.43
CA VAL A 120 -14.24 -13.07 19.82
C VAL A 120 -14.83 -14.31 19.14
N VAL A 121 -13.96 -15.18 18.65
CA VAL A 121 -14.34 -16.43 17.98
C VAL A 121 -13.58 -17.59 18.59
N ASN A 122 -14.19 -18.77 18.55
CA ASN A 122 -13.54 -20.03 18.87
C ASN A 122 -13.06 -20.67 17.56
N LEU A 123 -11.75 -20.77 17.39
CA LEU A 123 -11.16 -21.29 16.16
C LEU A 123 -11.45 -22.76 15.90
N GLY A 124 -11.79 -23.53 16.95
CA GLY A 124 -12.14 -24.94 16.83
C GLY A 124 -13.57 -25.20 16.38
N THR A 125 -14.52 -24.29 16.64
CA THR A 125 -15.94 -24.50 16.41
C THR A 125 -16.58 -23.53 15.42
N ASP A 126 -16.09 -22.29 15.32
CA ASP A 126 -16.76 -21.24 14.56
C ASP A 126 -16.35 -21.23 13.07
N TYR A 127 -15.34 -22.01 12.70
CA TYR A 127 -14.88 -22.13 11.31
C TYR A 127 -14.75 -23.60 10.90
N ASN A 128 -15.51 -23.99 9.90
CA ASN A 128 -15.33 -25.28 9.25
C ASN A 128 -13.99 -25.31 8.52
N GLU A 129 -13.24 -26.41 8.64
CA GLU A 129 -11.94 -26.59 7.96
C GLU A 129 -10.92 -25.47 8.24
N ASN A 130 -10.92 -24.97 9.48
CA ASN A 130 -9.96 -23.98 9.94
C ASN A 130 -8.50 -24.45 9.72
N PRO A 131 -7.66 -23.68 9.00
CA PRO A 131 -6.27 -24.05 8.75
C PRO A 131 -5.37 -23.91 9.97
N ILE A 132 -5.82 -23.21 11.00
CA ILE A 132 -5.01 -22.88 12.19
C ILE A 132 -4.87 -24.09 13.12
N LYS A 133 -3.66 -24.32 13.63
CA LYS A 133 -3.35 -25.43 14.57
C LYS A 133 -4.27 -25.39 15.78
N SER A 134 -4.59 -26.56 16.32
CA SER A 134 -5.56 -26.73 17.41
C SER A 134 -5.16 -26.13 18.77
N ASN A 135 -3.87 -25.82 18.95
CA ASN A 135 -3.38 -25.12 20.14
C ASN A 135 -3.81 -23.62 20.18
N PHE A 136 -4.28 -23.07 19.07
CA PHE A 136 -4.91 -21.76 19.04
C PHE A 136 -6.43 -21.92 19.14
N ILE A 137 -6.97 -21.71 20.33
CA ILE A 137 -8.40 -21.89 20.61
C ILE A 137 -9.18 -20.61 20.34
N THR A 138 -8.67 -19.49 20.81
CA THR A 138 -9.35 -18.19 20.72
C THR A 138 -8.80 -17.38 19.56
N GLY A 139 -9.69 -16.71 18.84
CA GLY A 139 -9.36 -15.72 17.84
C GLY A 139 -10.19 -14.45 17.98
N TYR A 140 -9.81 -13.43 17.24
CA TYR A 140 -10.55 -12.16 17.15
C TYR A 140 -10.84 -11.89 15.69
N GLU A 141 -12.11 -11.67 15.40
CA GLU A 141 -12.57 -11.36 14.04
C GLU A 141 -12.88 -9.88 13.91
N TYR A 142 -12.41 -9.25 12.84
CA TYR A 142 -12.70 -7.86 12.50
C TYR A 142 -12.78 -7.68 10.97
N SER A 143 -13.19 -6.51 10.51
CA SER A 143 -13.42 -6.26 9.09
C SER A 143 -12.44 -5.25 8.52
N ASP A 144 -12.01 -5.54 7.29
CA ASP A 144 -11.33 -4.60 6.41
C ASP A 144 -11.81 -4.78 4.96
N LEU A 145 -11.11 -4.21 4.00
CA LEU A 145 -11.51 -4.21 2.60
C LEU A 145 -10.38 -4.79 1.73
N PHE A 146 -10.70 -5.82 0.96
CA PHE A 146 -9.86 -6.27 -0.15
C PHE A 146 -10.07 -5.37 -1.36
N VAL A 147 -9.05 -5.16 -2.19
CA VAL A 147 -9.10 -4.37 -3.41
C VAL A 147 -8.23 -4.97 -4.51
N ASP A 148 -8.70 -4.85 -5.76
CA ASP A 148 -7.81 -4.97 -6.92
C ASP A 148 -7.02 -3.66 -7.05
N ASP A 149 -5.80 -3.66 -6.55
CA ASP A 149 -4.94 -2.48 -6.43
C ASP A 149 -4.54 -1.90 -7.79
N ALA A 150 -4.23 -2.75 -8.77
CA ALA A 150 -3.91 -2.30 -10.13
C ALA A 150 -5.12 -1.64 -10.80
N ARG A 151 -6.30 -2.27 -10.70
CA ARG A 151 -7.54 -1.69 -11.23
C ARG A 151 -7.93 -0.39 -10.56
N LEU A 152 -7.66 -0.24 -9.26
CA LEU A 152 -7.90 1.03 -8.57
C LEU A 152 -7.09 2.16 -9.20
N VAL A 153 -5.82 1.91 -9.57
CA VAL A 153 -5.00 2.90 -10.30
C VAL A 153 -5.59 3.20 -11.67
N LEU A 154 -5.91 2.16 -12.45
CA LEU A 154 -6.45 2.30 -13.81
C LEU A 154 -7.77 3.08 -13.83
N LEU A 155 -8.68 2.80 -12.89
CA LEU A 155 -9.97 3.49 -12.79
C LEU A 155 -9.82 4.96 -12.40
N ASN A 156 -8.87 5.30 -11.50
CA ASN A 156 -8.57 6.68 -11.20
C ASN A 156 -7.97 7.41 -12.42
N ALA A 157 -7.12 6.74 -13.19
CA ALA A 157 -6.58 7.29 -14.43
C ALA A 157 -7.68 7.52 -15.49
N GLN A 158 -8.58 6.55 -15.64
CA GLN A 158 -9.71 6.65 -16.57
C GLN A 158 -10.67 7.79 -16.18
N ASP A 159 -10.99 7.95 -14.90
CA ASP A 159 -11.80 9.06 -14.43
C ASP A 159 -11.10 10.41 -14.62
N ALA A 160 -9.77 10.48 -14.44
CA ALA A 160 -8.99 11.68 -14.75
C ALA A 160 -9.07 12.03 -16.25
N ILE A 161 -8.94 11.05 -17.14
CA ILE A 161 -9.05 11.24 -18.60
C ILE A 161 -10.47 11.74 -18.96
N SER A 162 -11.50 11.15 -18.41
CA SER A 162 -12.89 11.58 -18.67
C SER A 162 -13.16 13.03 -18.24
N ARG A 163 -12.33 13.55 -17.32
CA ARG A 163 -12.36 14.97 -16.86
C ARG A 163 -11.35 15.86 -17.61
N GLY A 164 -10.75 15.36 -18.68
CA GLY A 164 -9.88 16.13 -19.55
C GLY A 164 -8.39 16.09 -19.21
N ALA A 165 -7.94 15.23 -18.28
CA ALA A 165 -6.52 15.00 -18.07
C ALA A 165 -5.89 14.24 -19.24
N LYS A 166 -4.65 14.60 -19.61
CA LYS A 166 -3.81 13.84 -20.54
C LYS A 166 -2.93 12.88 -19.73
N ILE A 167 -2.98 11.58 -20.03
CA ILE A 167 -2.10 10.58 -19.43
C ILE A 167 -1.21 9.99 -20.52
N CYS A 168 0.10 10.09 -20.33
CA CYS A 168 1.12 9.62 -21.27
C CYS A 168 1.91 8.49 -20.59
N THR A 169 1.66 7.25 -21.00
CA THR A 169 2.46 6.08 -20.62
C THR A 169 3.64 5.90 -21.57
N ASN A 170 4.60 5.05 -21.20
CA ASN A 170 5.82 4.80 -21.98
C ASN A 170 6.56 6.09 -22.38
N SER A 171 6.46 7.10 -21.54
CA SER A 171 7.01 8.43 -21.76
C SER A 171 7.87 8.83 -20.57
N LYS A 172 9.18 8.90 -20.78
CA LYS A 172 10.13 9.24 -19.71
C LYS A 172 10.45 10.72 -19.71
N VAL A 173 10.30 11.36 -18.55
CA VAL A 173 10.86 12.71 -18.35
C VAL A 173 12.37 12.59 -18.24
N GLN A 174 13.11 13.31 -19.10
CA GLN A 174 14.57 13.31 -19.11
C GLN A 174 15.16 14.49 -18.33
N LYS A 175 14.52 15.64 -18.44
CA LYS A 175 15.00 16.88 -17.82
C LYS A 175 13.85 17.82 -17.54
N VAL A 176 13.98 18.59 -16.48
CA VAL A 176 13.08 19.68 -16.14
C VAL A 176 13.89 20.96 -15.99
N VAL A 177 13.44 22.04 -16.62
CA VAL A 177 14.09 23.34 -16.54
C VAL A 177 13.12 24.38 -16.01
N ARG A 178 13.52 25.06 -14.96
CA ARG A 178 12.73 26.15 -14.38
C ARG A 178 12.90 27.42 -15.18
N LYS A 179 11.80 28.04 -15.54
CA LYS A 179 11.74 29.39 -16.13
C LYS A 179 11.15 30.36 -15.11
N LYS A 180 11.05 31.62 -15.47
CA LYS A 180 10.57 32.68 -14.58
C LYS A 180 9.17 32.34 -13.97
N ASN A 181 8.23 31.90 -14.82
CA ASN A 181 6.82 31.70 -14.41
C ASN A 181 6.27 30.28 -14.71
N TYR A 182 7.08 29.37 -15.24
CA TYR A 182 6.68 28.03 -15.61
C TYR A 182 7.88 27.07 -15.62
N TRP A 183 7.59 25.81 -15.86
CA TRP A 183 8.58 24.75 -16.03
C TRP A 183 8.52 24.20 -17.45
N GLU A 184 9.68 23.95 -18.04
CA GLU A 184 9.82 23.16 -19.26
C GLU A 184 10.21 21.74 -18.90
N VAL A 185 9.48 20.77 -19.46
CA VAL A 185 9.66 19.35 -19.21
C VAL A 185 9.98 18.66 -20.51
N PHE A 186 11.17 18.10 -20.62
CA PHE A 186 11.70 17.44 -21.80
C PHE A 186 11.45 15.93 -21.69
N LEU A 187 10.77 15.36 -22.68
CA LEU A 187 10.45 13.94 -22.75
C LEU A 187 11.44 13.19 -23.64
N SER A 188 11.53 11.87 -23.43
CA SER A 188 12.43 10.99 -24.19
C SER A 188 12.11 10.90 -25.69
N ASN A 189 10.90 11.23 -26.09
CA ASN A 189 10.47 11.28 -27.50
C ASN A 189 10.75 12.63 -28.18
N GLY A 190 11.45 13.55 -27.50
CA GLY A 190 11.75 14.89 -28.01
C GLY A 190 10.67 15.95 -27.78
N GLU A 191 9.50 15.57 -27.26
CA GLU A 191 8.43 16.51 -26.92
C GLU A 191 8.84 17.39 -25.73
N VAL A 192 8.50 18.68 -25.78
CA VAL A 192 8.71 19.64 -24.70
C VAL A 192 7.36 20.15 -24.22
N LEU A 193 7.06 19.92 -22.96
CA LEU A 193 5.83 20.36 -22.31
C LEU A 193 6.11 21.57 -21.40
N GLN A 194 5.12 22.44 -21.26
CA GLN A 194 5.18 23.58 -20.34
C GLN A 194 4.10 23.45 -19.27
N SER A 195 4.45 23.67 -18.00
CA SER A 195 3.53 23.61 -16.86
C SER A 195 3.83 24.69 -15.83
N LYS A 196 2.77 25.20 -15.18
CA LYS A 196 2.90 26.13 -14.05
C LYS A 196 3.45 25.44 -12.81
N VAL A 197 3.02 24.19 -12.56
CA VAL A 197 3.40 23.39 -11.39
C VAL A 197 3.82 21.99 -11.83
N ILE A 198 4.83 21.42 -11.15
CA ILE A 198 5.24 20.04 -11.31
C ILE A 198 5.04 19.31 -9.98
N ILE A 199 4.45 18.11 -10.04
CA ILE A 199 4.38 17.18 -8.91
C ILE A 199 5.22 15.96 -9.23
N ASN A 200 6.16 15.66 -8.35
CA ASN A 200 6.93 14.44 -8.37
C ASN A 200 6.23 13.38 -7.51
N ALA A 201 5.53 12.44 -8.15
CA ALA A 201 4.83 11.32 -7.55
C ALA A 201 5.44 9.97 -7.97
N SER A 202 6.75 9.94 -8.24
CA SER A 202 7.46 8.80 -8.81
C SER A 202 7.80 7.67 -7.80
N GLY A 203 7.17 7.67 -6.63
CA GLY A 203 7.28 6.59 -5.63
C GLY A 203 8.74 6.36 -5.17
N PRO A 204 9.28 5.12 -5.28
CA PRO A 204 10.66 4.83 -4.88
C PRO A 204 11.71 5.70 -5.58
N TYR A 205 11.41 6.22 -6.76
CA TYR A 205 12.32 7.05 -7.57
C TYR A 205 12.27 8.54 -7.24
N VAL A 206 11.54 8.94 -6.22
CA VAL A 206 11.27 10.37 -5.94
C VAL A 206 12.54 11.19 -5.73
N LEU A 207 13.57 10.64 -5.07
CA LEU A 207 14.85 11.32 -4.88
C LEU A 207 15.68 11.38 -6.17
N ASP A 208 15.65 10.32 -6.98
CA ASP A 208 16.35 10.30 -8.27
C ASP A 208 15.76 11.32 -9.23
N VAL A 209 14.44 11.38 -9.33
CA VAL A 209 13.74 12.38 -10.15
C VAL A 209 14.06 13.78 -9.65
N LEU A 210 14.06 14.00 -8.33
CA LEU A 210 14.36 15.29 -7.75
C LEU A 210 15.79 15.73 -8.06
N LYS A 211 16.78 14.86 -7.87
CA LYS A 211 18.20 15.17 -8.07
C LYS A 211 18.59 15.20 -9.55
N ASN A 212 18.29 14.13 -10.28
CA ASN A 212 18.85 13.91 -11.62
C ASN A 212 18.01 14.55 -12.75
N ILE A 213 16.73 14.79 -12.54
CA ILE A 213 15.79 15.31 -13.55
C ILE A 213 15.42 16.77 -13.26
N ILE A 214 15.12 17.08 -11.98
CA ILE A 214 14.71 18.45 -11.57
C ILE A 214 15.92 19.29 -11.14
N GLY A 215 17.02 18.66 -10.73
CA GLY A 215 18.25 19.34 -10.34
C GLY A 215 18.23 19.93 -8.93
N ILE A 216 17.48 19.30 -8.00
CA ILE A 216 17.31 19.78 -6.63
C ILE A 216 17.70 18.67 -5.66
N GLU A 217 18.54 18.99 -4.68
CA GLU A 217 18.87 18.06 -3.61
C GLU A 217 17.83 18.11 -2.49
N SER A 218 17.42 16.94 -2.02
CA SER A 218 16.50 16.81 -0.89
C SER A 218 17.25 16.80 0.43
N LYS A 219 16.73 17.51 1.44
CA LYS A 219 17.18 17.37 2.83
C LYS A 219 16.61 16.11 3.50
N LYS A 220 15.51 15.54 2.97
CA LYS A 220 14.90 14.32 3.47
C LYS A 220 15.56 13.11 2.84
N LYS A 221 15.78 12.09 3.65
CA LYS A 221 16.23 10.77 3.22
C LYS A 221 15.04 9.83 3.10
N ILE A 222 15.16 8.83 2.24
CA ILE A 222 14.15 7.81 2.05
C ILE A 222 14.81 6.45 2.28
N ARG A 223 14.15 5.63 3.10
CA ARG A 223 14.48 4.21 3.24
C ARG A 223 13.61 3.42 2.27
N HIS A 224 14.23 2.58 1.49
CA HIS A 224 13.55 1.68 0.56
C HIS A 224 13.33 0.34 1.26
N VAL A 225 12.06 0.01 1.52
CA VAL A 225 11.69 -1.23 2.22
C VAL A 225 10.91 -2.11 1.27
N GLN A 226 11.52 -3.22 0.87
CA GLN A 226 10.89 -4.25 0.06
C GLN A 226 9.90 -5.04 0.92
N GLY A 227 8.73 -5.32 0.33
CA GLY A 227 7.74 -6.23 0.87
C GLY A 227 7.40 -7.28 -0.17
N SER A 228 7.70 -8.53 0.15
CA SER A 228 7.52 -9.65 -0.75
C SER A 228 6.34 -10.51 -0.33
N HIS A 229 5.70 -11.14 -1.32
CA HIS A 229 4.56 -12.04 -1.14
C HIS A 229 4.81 -13.33 -1.91
N ILE A 230 4.29 -14.43 -1.37
CA ILE A 230 4.21 -15.72 -2.05
C ILE A 230 2.74 -16.08 -2.27
N ILE A 231 2.47 -16.81 -3.32
CA ILE A 231 1.14 -17.33 -3.66
C ILE A 231 1.25 -18.84 -3.73
N THR A 232 0.35 -19.53 -3.03
CA THR A 232 0.22 -20.98 -3.03
C THR A 232 -1.15 -21.39 -3.58
N GLU A 233 -1.38 -22.68 -3.81
CA GLU A 233 -2.73 -23.20 -3.93
C GLU A 233 -3.55 -22.88 -2.68
N LYS A 234 -4.86 -22.95 -2.79
CA LYS A 234 -5.79 -22.65 -1.70
C LYS A 234 -5.52 -23.53 -0.49
N LEU A 235 -5.12 -22.93 0.62
CA LEU A 235 -4.73 -23.64 1.85
C LEU A 235 -5.92 -24.03 2.72
N TYR A 236 -7.08 -23.39 2.53
CA TYR A 236 -8.28 -23.64 3.36
C TYR A 236 -9.56 -23.26 2.62
N VAL A 237 -10.66 -23.85 3.05
CA VAL A 237 -12.00 -23.48 2.61
C VAL A 237 -12.50 -22.31 3.45
N GLY A 238 -13.09 -21.32 2.80
CA GLY A 238 -13.62 -20.13 3.47
C GLY A 238 -13.13 -18.85 2.82
N GLU A 239 -13.79 -17.74 3.17
CA GLU A 239 -13.50 -16.41 2.61
C GLU A 239 -12.78 -15.49 3.61
N GLN A 240 -12.63 -15.93 4.87
CA GLN A 240 -11.91 -15.16 5.88
C GLN A 240 -10.41 -15.14 5.60
N ALA A 241 -9.78 -14.01 5.86
CA ALA A 241 -8.33 -13.90 5.90
C ALA A 241 -7.81 -14.09 7.32
N TYR A 242 -6.54 -14.44 7.44
CA TYR A 242 -5.88 -14.52 8.74
C TYR A 242 -4.77 -13.47 8.84
N ILE A 243 -4.62 -12.90 10.03
CA ILE A 243 -3.50 -12.04 10.40
C ILE A 243 -2.70 -12.73 11.51
N LEU A 244 -1.48 -13.14 11.19
CA LEU A 244 -0.61 -13.88 12.08
C LEU A 244 0.39 -12.95 12.75
N GLN A 245 0.34 -12.88 14.07
CA GLN A 245 1.27 -12.06 14.86
C GLN A 245 2.50 -12.88 15.25
N LEU A 246 3.67 -12.40 14.88
CA LEU A 246 4.94 -13.06 15.13
C LEU A 246 5.62 -12.50 16.39
N SER A 247 6.52 -13.31 16.97
CA SER A 247 7.31 -12.94 18.15
C SER A 247 8.24 -11.74 17.92
N ASP A 248 8.64 -11.49 16.66
CA ASP A 248 9.44 -10.34 16.24
C ASP A 248 8.59 -9.05 16.00
N LYS A 249 7.30 -9.09 16.42
CA LYS A 249 6.32 -8.00 16.27
C LYS A 249 5.89 -7.71 14.83
N ARG A 250 6.33 -8.50 13.86
CA ARG A 250 5.81 -8.44 12.49
C ARG A 250 4.51 -9.19 12.35
N ILE A 251 3.80 -8.93 11.27
CA ILE A 251 2.55 -9.61 10.93
C ILE A 251 2.66 -10.21 9.53
N ILE A 252 2.02 -11.36 9.35
CA ILE A 252 1.85 -11.98 8.04
C ILE A 252 0.35 -12.18 7.82
N PHE A 253 -0.09 -11.87 6.61
CA PHE A 253 -1.45 -12.13 6.17
C PHE A 253 -1.53 -13.43 5.38
N LEU A 254 -2.62 -14.19 5.58
CA LEU A 254 -3.08 -15.23 4.68
C LEU A 254 -4.43 -14.77 4.13
N ILE A 255 -4.50 -14.54 2.83
CA ILE A 255 -5.68 -13.95 2.18
C ILE A 255 -6.14 -14.88 1.06
N PRO A 256 -7.43 -15.29 1.03
CA PRO A 256 -7.99 -15.97 -0.15
C PRO A 256 -7.82 -15.09 -1.38
N TYR A 257 -7.28 -15.67 -2.45
CA TYR A 257 -6.93 -14.93 -3.65
C TYR A 257 -7.38 -15.66 -4.92
N LEU A 258 -8.13 -14.94 -5.78
CA LEU A 258 -8.64 -15.45 -7.06
C LEU A 258 -9.34 -16.83 -6.94
N ASP A 259 -10.06 -17.06 -5.83
CA ASP A 259 -10.82 -18.27 -5.48
C ASP A 259 -10.01 -19.57 -5.37
N LYS A 260 -8.87 -19.67 -6.04
CA LYS A 260 -8.04 -20.90 -6.15
C LYS A 260 -6.73 -20.82 -5.37
N PHE A 261 -6.36 -19.64 -4.85
CA PHE A 261 -5.04 -19.41 -4.28
C PHE A 261 -5.14 -18.84 -2.87
N THR A 262 -4.01 -18.86 -2.18
CA THR A 262 -3.76 -18.12 -0.94
C THR A 262 -2.58 -17.18 -1.15
N LEU A 263 -2.82 -15.89 -0.94
CA LEU A 263 -1.79 -14.85 -0.91
C LEU A 263 -1.22 -14.76 0.51
N ILE A 264 0.10 -14.87 0.63
CA ILE A 264 0.83 -14.86 1.89
C ILE A 264 1.87 -13.74 1.87
N GLY A 265 1.84 -12.89 2.86
CA GLY A 265 2.80 -11.77 2.98
C GLY A 265 2.47 -10.85 4.16
N THR A 266 3.34 -9.93 4.47
CA THR A 266 4.45 -9.45 3.66
C THR A 266 5.75 -9.48 4.49
N THR A 267 6.88 -9.37 3.80
CA THR A 267 8.18 -9.12 4.44
C THR A 267 8.42 -7.62 4.61
N ASP A 268 9.41 -7.26 5.42
CA ASP A 268 9.97 -5.92 5.53
C ASP A 268 11.51 -6.05 5.45
N HIS A 269 12.06 -5.88 4.25
CA HIS A 269 13.48 -5.98 3.98
C HIS A 269 14.02 -4.66 3.40
N GLU A 270 15.02 -4.07 4.04
CA GLU A 270 15.61 -2.82 3.54
C GLU A 270 16.53 -3.13 2.35
N VAL A 271 16.34 -2.41 1.25
CA VAL A 271 17.06 -2.64 -0.01
C VAL A 271 17.75 -1.36 -0.48
N LYS A 272 18.88 -1.53 -1.17
CA LYS A 272 19.62 -0.43 -1.80
C LYS A 272 19.16 -0.19 -3.24
N THR A 273 18.70 -1.23 -3.91
CA THR A 273 18.21 -1.21 -5.29
C THR A 273 16.70 -1.49 -5.31
N TYR A 274 15.95 -0.80 -6.17
CA TYR A 274 14.49 -0.85 -6.19
C TYR A 274 13.89 -0.91 -7.60
N ASP A 275 14.71 -1.11 -8.62
CA ASP A 275 14.24 -1.12 -10.01
C ASP A 275 13.40 -2.35 -10.35
N ASN A 276 13.88 -3.54 -10.01
CA ASN A 276 13.20 -4.81 -10.25
C ASN A 276 13.30 -5.64 -8.97
N PRO A 277 12.45 -5.36 -7.97
CA PRO A 277 12.49 -6.09 -6.72
C PRO A 277 12.04 -7.53 -6.93
N GLU A 278 12.87 -8.47 -6.49
CA GLU A 278 12.57 -9.89 -6.48
C GLU A 278 12.66 -10.43 -5.05
N ILE A 279 11.85 -11.43 -4.76
CA ILE A 279 11.89 -12.08 -3.45
C ILE A 279 13.21 -12.88 -3.32
N THR A 280 13.86 -12.73 -2.19
CA THR A 280 15.05 -13.52 -1.85
C THR A 280 14.68 -14.84 -1.20
N ASP A 281 15.58 -15.84 -1.24
CA ASP A 281 15.37 -17.12 -0.56
C ASP A 281 15.26 -16.94 0.96
N ILE A 282 15.91 -15.92 1.52
CA ILE A 282 15.77 -15.55 2.93
C ILE A 282 14.34 -15.12 3.22
N GLU A 283 13.72 -14.32 2.35
CA GLU A 283 12.33 -13.87 2.51
C GLU A 283 11.34 -15.00 2.31
N LYS A 284 11.53 -15.88 1.30
CA LYS A 284 10.70 -17.08 1.12
C LYS A 284 10.72 -17.96 2.36
N ASN A 285 11.91 -18.32 2.82
CA ASN A 285 12.11 -19.13 4.03
C ASN A 285 11.49 -18.47 5.28
N TYR A 286 11.60 -17.15 5.38
CA TYR A 286 10.97 -16.41 6.48
C TYR A 286 9.44 -16.54 6.44
N LEU A 287 8.81 -16.35 5.28
CA LEU A 287 7.36 -16.46 5.11
C LEU A 287 6.88 -17.90 5.41
N ILE A 288 7.52 -18.91 4.81
CA ILE A 288 7.21 -20.33 5.03
C ILE A 288 7.30 -20.70 6.51
N LYS A 289 8.45 -20.45 7.14
CA LYS A 289 8.66 -20.77 8.54
C LYS A 289 7.70 -20.05 9.48
N SER A 290 7.36 -18.81 9.15
CA SER A 290 6.44 -18.01 9.97
C SER A 290 5.01 -18.51 9.88
N VAL A 291 4.54 -18.83 8.69
CA VAL A 291 3.18 -19.36 8.47
C VAL A 291 3.02 -20.75 9.07
N ASN A 292 4.01 -21.62 8.90
CA ASN A 292 4.01 -23.00 9.42
C ASN A 292 3.93 -23.09 10.94
N LYS A 293 4.23 -22.01 11.68
CA LYS A 293 3.96 -21.96 13.14
C LYS A 293 2.48 -22.00 13.46
N PHE A 294 1.62 -21.53 12.54
CA PHE A 294 0.18 -21.35 12.78
C PHE A 294 -0.69 -22.37 12.07
N ILE A 295 -0.32 -22.82 10.88
CA ILE A 295 -1.16 -23.67 10.04
C ILE A 295 -0.95 -25.16 10.30
N LYS A 296 -2.03 -25.97 10.12
CA LYS A 296 -2.02 -27.43 10.29
C LYS A 296 -1.23 -28.14 9.20
N LYS A 297 -1.53 -27.80 7.92
CA LYS A 297 -0.83 -28.33 6.75
C LYS A 297 0.33 -27.42 6.44
N GLU A 298 1.53 -27.86 6.78
CA GLU A 298 2.75 -27.09 6.50
C GLU A 298 2.98 -26.93 5.00
N ILE A 299 3.48 -25.78 4.61
CA ILE A 299 3.88 -25.46 3.24
C ILE A 299 5.40 -25.51 3.13
N THR A 300 5.87 -25.83 1.93
CA THR A 300 7.28 -25.89 1.54
C THR A 300 7.54 -24.89 0.40
N GLU A 301 8.77 -24.84 -0.10
CA GLU A 301 9.09 -24.02 -1.26
C GLU A 301 8.40 -24.52 -2.54
N ASP A 302 8.18 -25.84 -2.66
CA ASP A 302 7.51 -26.47 -3.78
C ASP A 302 6.02 -26.11 -3.90
N ASP A 303 5.41 -25.64 -2.81
CA ASP A 303 4.03 -25.16 -2.80
C ASP A 303 3.89 -23.73 -3.35
N ILE A 304 4.99 -23.03 -3.61
CA ILE A 304 4.99 -21.68 -4.14
C ILE A 304 4.74 -21.68 -5.63
N ILE A 305 3.57 -21.19 -6.04
CA ILE A 305 3.20 -21.09 -7.46
C ILE A 305 3.73 -19.79 -8.08
N TRP A 306 3.70 -18.69 -7.32
CA TRP A 306 4.13 -17.39 -7.81
C TRP A 306 4.58 -16.48 -6.67
N THR A 307 5.39 -15.48 -7.01
CA THR A 307 5.88 -14.48 -6.07
C THR A 307 5.84 -13.09 -6.67
N TYR A 308 5.74 -12.09 -5.81
CA TYR A 308 5.95 -10.70 -6.22
C TYR A 308 6.50 -9.86 -5.08
N SER A 309 7.17 -8.78 -5.44
CA SER A 309 7.78 -7.85 -4.50
C SER A 309 7.51 -6.41 -4.89
N GLY A 310 7.31 -5.55 -3.90
CA GLY A 310 7.16 -4.11 -4.09
C GLY A 310 8.03 -3.34 -3.12
N VAL A 311 8.52 -2.17 -3.52
CA VAL A 311 9.36 -1.34 -2.66
C VAL A 311 8.60 -0.12 -2.16
N ARG A 312 8.58 0.06 -0.83
CA ARG A 312 7.95 1.19 -0.15
C ARG A 312 8.99 2.28 0.08
N PRO A 313 8.78 3.50 -0.41
CA PRO A 313 9.61 4.64 -0.05
C PRO A 313 9.12 5.21 1.29
N LEU A 314 9.85 4.96 2.36
CA LEU A 314 9.54 5.49 3.68
C LEU A 314 10.44 6.70 3.96
N VAL A 315 9.85 7.82 4.32
CA VAL A 315 10.63 9.00 4.74
C VAL A 315 11.36 8.64 6.03
N GLU A 316 12.67 8.85 6.05
CA GLU A 316 13.49 8.57 7.23
C GLU A 316 13.03 9.48 8.38
N ASP A 317 12.64 8.84 9.48
CA ASP A 317 12.36 9.48 10.75
C ASP A 317 13.47 9.08 11.74
N LEU A 318 13.58 9.78 12.86
CA LEU A 318 14.56 9.49 13.92
C LEU A 318 14.43 8.08 14.54
N ASN A 319 13.40 7.32 14.15
CA ASN A 319 13.16 5.95 14.57
C ASN A 319 14.01 4.95 13.79
N GLU A 320 14.82 4.17 14.47
CA GLU A 320 15.74 3.17 13.88
C GLU A 320 15.03 1.98 13.20
N ASN A 321 13.80 1.63 13.63
CA ASN A 321 13.07 0.46 13.12
C ASN A 321 12.10 0.81 11.99
N ALA A 322 12.28 0.22 10.81
CA ALA A 322 11.40 0.37 9.65
C ALA A 322 9.91 0.09 9.95
N SER A 323 9.63 -0.81 10.91
CA SER A 323 8.26 -1.14 11.33
C SER A 323 7.56 -0.03 12.13
N LYS A 324 8.32 0.93 12.68
CA LYS A 324 7.81 2.07 13.48
C LYS A 324 7.72 3.36 12.68
N ILE A 325 8.30 3.41 11.48
CA ILE A 325 8.24 4.62 10.63
C ILE A 325 6.81 4.84 10.18
N THR A 326 6.34 6.08 10.28
CA THR A 326 5.00 6.45 9.82
C THR A 326 4.83 6.13 8.33
N ARG A 327 3.65 5.61 7.97
CA ARG A 327 3.25 5.31 6.59
C ARG A 327 2.49 6.49 5.96
N ALA A 328 2.37 7.61 6.68
CA ALA A 328 1.69 8.80 6.17
C ALA A 328 2.44 9.40 4.98
N VAL A 329 1.68 9.94 4.02
CA VAL A 329 2.24 10.66 2.88
C VAL A 329 2.84 11.97 3.38
N SER A 330 4.11 12.21 3.03
CA SER A 330 4.80 13.46 3.34
C SER A 330 4.90 14.33 2.10
N TYR A 331 4.36 15.54 2.19
CA TYR A 331 4.48 16.54 1.14
C TYR A 331 5.67 17.45 1.42
N THR A 332 6.46 17.73 0.38
CA THR A 332 7.52 18.73 0.44
C THR A 332 7.24 19.81 -0.60
N HIS A 333 7.21 21.06 -0.18
CA HIS A 333 7.05 22.19 -1.10
C HIS A 333 8.42 22.79 -1.45
N LEU A 334 8.65 22.96 -2.73
CA LEU A 334 9.65 23.89 -3.22
C LEU A 334 8.95 25.24 -3.35
N THR A 335 9.00 26.06 -2.31
CA THR A 335 8.56 27.45 -2.41
C THR A 335 9.40 28.13 -3.48
N LEU A 336 8.73 28.73 -4.45
CA LEU A 336 9.35 29.77 -5.27
C LEU A 336 9.91 30.81 -4.30
N PRO A 337 11.16 31.32 -4.47
CA PRO A 337 11.52 32.54 -3.78
C PRO A 337 10.49 33.58 -4.24
N THR A 338 9.56 33.89 -3.36
CA THR A 338 8.76 35.11 -3.48
C THR A 338 9.78 36.22 -3.54
N SER A 339 9.88 36.90 -4.68
CA SER A 339 10.54 38.19 -4.71
C SER A 339 9.91 38.97 -3.58
N LYS A 340 10.73 39.41 -2.62
CA LYS A 340 10.27 40.34 -1.60
C LYS A 340 9.72 41.56 -2.38
N ILE A 341 8.43 41.65 -2.40
CA ILE A 341 7.77 42.91 -2.72
C ILE A 341 7.90 43.79 -1.47
#